data_730b49189167857a76e7c0ab20b8e678
#
_entry.id   730b49189167857a76e7c0ab20b8e678
#
_cell.length_a   1.000
_cell.length_b   1.000
_cell.length_c   1.000
_cell.angle_alpha   90.00
_cell.angle_beta   90.00
_cell.angle_gamma   90.00
#
_symmetry.space_group_name_H-M   'P 1'
#
loop_
_entity.id
_entity.type
_entity.pdbx_description
1 polymer ?
#
loop_
_entity_poly.entity_id
_entity_poly.type
_entity_poly.pdbx_seq_one_letter_code
_entity_poly.pdbx_strand_id
1 'polypeptide(L)'
;RNVLVTDRAMLNGLLSHPNFIGAGCMIDPMTTMDKVAGLLGLDKICIADASYHDGLGTTPNMSKFWPANTLLFTTSYELITPQDETMAFGISAYNRGFQQYTWLEEKKGPQQGALMQKISHDYTEIVLSYKAATLVTLTT
;
A
#
# COMPACT_ATOMS: atom_id res chain seq x y z
N ARG A 1 13.69 1.39 -9.18
CA ARG A 1 12.36 1.93 -9.54
C ARG A 1 11.96 3.00 -8.54
N ASN A 2 11.61 4.18 -9.02
CA ASN A 2 11.14 5.27 -8.18
C ASN A 2 9.61 5.18 -8.05
N VAL A 3 9.13 5.14 -6.81
CA VAL A 3 7.71 4.96 -6.51
C VAL A 3 7.22 6.12 -5.66
N LEU A 4 6.06 6.66 -6.01
CA LEU A 4 5.31 7.60 -5.18
C LEU A 4 4.18 6.87 -4.49
N VAL A 5 4.08 7.01 -3.18
CA VAL A 5 2.93 6.56 -2.38
C VAL A 5 2.19 7.78 -1.85
N THR A 6 0.90 7.84 -2.10
CA THR A 6 0.05 8.99 -1.71
C THR A 6 -1.39 8.55 -1.51
N ASP A 7 -2.20 9.38 -0.87
CA ASP A 7 -3.64 9.18 -0.82
C ASP A 7 -4.34 9.73 -2.09
N ARG A 8 -5.58 9.33 -2.29
CA ARG A 8 -6.37 9.75 -3.46
C ARG A 8 -6.65 11.25 -3.49
N ALA A 9 -6.85 11.87 -2.33
CA ALA A 9 -7.13 13.29 -2.25
C ALA A 9 -5.93 14.13 -2.72
N MET A 10 -4.72 13.75 -2.28
CA MET A 10 -3.48 14.37 -2.73
C MET A 10 -3.21 14.15 -4.22
N LEU A 11 -3.47 12.94 -4.71
CA LEU A 11 -3.34 12.66 -6.14
C LEU A 11 -4.28 13.53 -6.97
N ASN A 12 -5.54 13.67 -6.56
CA ASN A 12 -6.50 14.54 -7.23
C ASN A 12 -6.06 16.02 -7.18
N GLY A 13 -5.49 16.47 -6.06
CA GLY A 13 -4.90 17.79 -5.94
C GLY A 13 -3.76 18.02 -6.92
N LEU A 14 -2.87 17.05 -7.04
CA LEU A 14 -1.78 17.06 -8.04
C LEU A 14 -2.33 17.14 -9.46
N LEU A 15 -3.32 16.30 -9.80
CA LEU A 15 -3.94 16.25 -11.13
C LEU A 15 -4.68 17.54 -11.50
N SER A 16 -5.23 18.25 -10.53
CA SER A 16 -5.91 19.54 -10.74
C SER A 16 -4.94 20.72 -10.85
N HIS A 17 -3.65 20.50 -10.63
CA HIS A 17 -2.66 21.58 -10.73
C HIS A 17 -2.50 22.05 -12.19
N PRO A 18 -2.47 23.36 -12.48
CA PRO A 18 -2.43 23.92 -13.83
C PRO A 18 -1.33 23.35 -14.73
N ASN A 19 -0.16 23.07 -14.16
CA ASN A 19 0.98 22.52 -14.91
C ASN A 19 0.70 21.10 -15.44
N PHE A 20 -0.06 20.27 -14.69
CA PHE A 20 -0.44 18.94 -15.13
C PHE A 20 -1.60 18.98 -16.12
N ILE A 21 -2.55 19.90 -15.94
CA ILE A 21 -3.64 20.14 -16.88
C ILE A 21 -3.08 20.59 -18.24
N GLY A 22 -2.15 21.53 -18.24
CA GLY A 22 -1.47 22.01 -19.43
C GLY A 22 -0.66 20.94 -20.19
N ALA A 23 -0.19 19.92 -19.49
CA ALA A 23 0.51 18.77 -20.07
C ALA A 23 -0.45 17.69 -20.67
N GLY A 24 -1.76 17.95 -20.71
CA GLY A 24 -2.75 17.03 -21.30
C GLY A 24 -3.03 15.76 -20.48
N CYS A 25 -2.79 15.80 -19.16
CA CYS A 25 -2.96 14.64 -18.30
C CYS A 25 -4.42 14.29 -17.95
N MET A 26 -5.41 15.07 -18.35
CA MET A 26 -6.80 14.93 -17.88
C MET A 26 -7.73 14.10 -18.80
N ILE A 27 -7.22 13.46 -19.85
CA ILE A 27 -8.11 12.88 -20.88
C ILE A 27 -8.64 11.49 -20.51
N ASP A 28 -7.92 10.72 -19.68
CA ASP A 28 -8.31 9.36 -19.26
C ASP A 28 -7.72 9.03 -17.88
N PRO A 29 -8.52 8.59 -16.89
CA PRO A 29 -8.04 8.29 -15.54
C PRO A 29 -6.93 7.24 -15.46
N MET A 30 -6.94 6.24 -16.34
CA MET A 30 -5.89 5.20 -16.34
C MET A 30 -4.59 5.68 -16.99
N THR A 31 -4.71 6.37 -18.12
CA THR A 31 -3.55 6.97 -18.81
C THR A 31 -2.99 8.17 -18.05
N THR A 32 -3.78 8.78 -17.20
CA THR A 32 -3.40 9.97 -16.42
C THR A 32 -2.34 9.65 -15.38
N MET A 33 -2.43 8.53 -14.65
CA MET A 33 -1.44 8.12 -13.67
C MET A 33 -0.07 7.85 -14.30
N ASP A 34 -0.05 7.16 -15.43
CA ASP A 34 1.18 6.84 -16.15
C ASP A 34 1.85 8.10 -16.71
N LYS A 35 1.04 9.04 -17.22
CA LYS A 35 1.55 10.33 -17.69
C LYS A 35 2.12 11.18 -16.56
N VAL A 36 1.43 11.24 -15.41
CA VAL A 36 1.93 11.95 -14.21
C VAL A 36 3.21 11.30 -13.70
N ALA A 37 3.26 9.98 -13.64
CA ALA A 37 4.47 9.25 -13.28
C ALA A 37 5.62 9.60 -14.23
N GLY A 38 5.38 9.58 -15.54
CA GLY A 38 6.37 9.97 -16.55
C GLY A 38 6.87 11.40 -16.41
N LEU A 39 5.97 12.36 -16.16
CA LEU A 39 6.34 13.77 -15.95
C LEU A 39 7.17 13.99 -14.68
N LEU A 40 6.92 13.18 -13.65
CA LEU A 40 7.67 13.23 -12.38
C LEU A 40 8.92 12.36 -12.40
N GLY A 41 9.21 11.65 -13.48
CA GLY A 41 10.31 10.69 -13.56
C GLY A 41 10.16 9.49 -12.64
N LEU A 42 8.90 9.08 -12.39
CA LEU A 42 8.55 7.96 -11.54
C LEU A 42 8.22 6.73 -12.39
N ASP A 43 8.50 5.56 -11.85
CA ASP A 43 8.11 4.29 -12.48
C ASP A 43 6.68 3.87 -12.10
N LYS A 44 6.21 4.29 -10.92
CA LYS A 44 4.89 3.91 -10.41
C LYS A 44 4.34 4.89 -9.39
N ILE A 45 3.01 5.05 -9.39
CA ILE A 45 2.26 5.73 -8.33
C ILE A 45 1.39 4.69 -7.63
N CYS A 46 1.48 4.63 -6.29
CA CYS A 46 0.66 3.76 -5.45
C CYS A 46 -0.29 4.60 -4.62
N ILE A 47 -1.57 4.22 -4.63
CA ILE A 47 -2.60 4.90 -3.83
C ILE A 47 -2.79 4.15 -2.52
N ALA A 48 -2.59 4.84 -1.40
CA ALA A 48 -2.71 4.32 -0.05
C ALA A 48 -4.06 4.73 0.57
N ASP A 49 -5.16 4.15 0.07
CA ASP A 49 -6.53 4.44 0.54
C ASP A 49 -7.03 3.48 1.63
N ALA A 50 -6.16 2.63 2.16
CA ALA A 50 -6.55 1.69 3.20
C ALA A 50 -7.07 2.42 4.45
N SER A 51 -8.17 1.93 4.97
CA SER A 51 -8.80 2.45 6.19
C SER A 51 -9.08 1.32 7.16
N TYR A 52 -9.19 1.66 8.43
CA TYR A 52 -9.55 0.74 9.49
C TYR A 52 -10.72 1.28 10.31
N HIS A 53 -11.45 0.38 10.94
CA HIS A 53 -12.52 0.73 11.85
C HIS A 53 -11.94 0.94 13.26
N ASP A 54 -12.04 2.16 13.76
CA ASP A 54 -11.57 2.55 15.09
C ASP A 54 -12.75 2.62 16.05
N GLY A 55 -13.17 1.47 16.55
CA GLY A 55 -14.19 1.46 17.59
C GLY A 55 -15.07 0.19 17.62
N LEU A 56 -15.47 -0.15 18.82
CA LEU A 56 -16.42 -1.21 19.17
C LEU A 56 -17.87 -0.65 19.32
N GLY A 57 -18.22 0.37 18.57
CA GLY A 57 -19.50 1.05 18.70
C GLY A 57 -20.48 0.77 17.56
N THR A 58 -21.73 1.15 17.76
CA THR A 58 -22.80 1.11 16.73
C THR A 58 -22.59 2.14 15.62
N THR A 59 -21.71 3.11 15.84
CA THR A 59 -21.36 4.12 14.83
C THR A 59 -19.99 3.78 14.27
N PRO A 60 -19.88 3.43 12.98
CA PRO A 60 -18.60 3.13 12.37
C PRO A 60 -17.74 4.39 12.30
N ASN A 61 -16.60 4.39 12.97
CA ASN A 61 -15.57 5.41 12.84
C ASN A 61 -14.45 4.87 11.96
N MET A 62 -14.37 5.36 10.73
CA MET A 62 -13.37 4.91 9.76
C MET A 62 -12.20 5.87 9.75
N SER A 63 -11.04 5.39 10.12
CA SER A 63 -9.78 6.14 10.08
C SER A 63 -8.89 5.61 8.97
N LYS A 64 -8.17 6.50 8.29
CA LYS A 64 -7.20 6.12 7.26
C LYS A 64 -5.87 5.75 7.89
N PHE A 65 -5.21 4.72 7.36
CA PHE A 65 -3.83 4.39 7.74
C PHE A 65 -2.82 5.43 7.25
N TRP A 66 -3.08 6.01 6.07
CA TRP A 66 -2.18 6.98 5.47
C TRP A 66 -2.44 8.38 6.02
N PRO A 67 -1.41 9.11 6.49
CA PRO A 67 -1.57 10.49 6.96
C PRO A 67 -2.05 11.40 5.82
N ALA A 68 -2.97 12.30 6.15
CA ALA A 68 -3.44 13.29 5.18
C ALA A 68 -2.31 14.21 4.71
N ASN A 69 -2.41 14.71 3.49
CA ASN A 69 -1.47 15.66 2.89
C ASN A 69 -0.01 15.17 2.86
N THR A 70 0.18 13.86 2.73
CA THR A 70 1.51 13.25 2.79
C THR A 70 1.85 12.53 1.50
N LEU A 71 3.04 12.79 0.99
CA LEU A 71 3.64 12.14 -0.17
C LEU A 71 4.91 11.40 0.27
N LEU A 72 5.02 10.13 -0.06
CA LEU A 72 6.23 9.35 0.16
C LEU A 72 6.85 8.99 -1.18
N PHE A 73 8.02 9.54 -1.45
CA PHE A 73 8.87 9.13 -2.56
C PHE A 73 9.83 8.06 -2.06
N THR A 74 9.84 6.91 -2.68
CA THR A 74 10.70 5.80 -2.29
C THR A 74 11.30 5.13 -3.51
N THR A 75 12.48 4.56 -3.31
CA THR A 75 13.13 3.71 -4.30
C THR A 75 12.86 2.26 -3.94
N SER A 76 12.23 1.54 -4.86
CA SER A 76 11.96 0.11 -4.73
C SER A 76 12.76 -0.66 -5.79
N TYR A 77 13.55 -1.62 -5.35
CA TYR A 77 14.21 -2.59 -6.22
C TYR A 77 13.68 -3.99 -5.90
N GLU A 78 13.47 -4.78 -6.94
CA GLU A 78 13.34 -6.22 -6.74
C GLU A 78 14.72 -6.74 -6.35
N LEU A 79 14.85 -7.23 -5.14
CA LEU A 79 16.05 -7.93 -4.69
C LEU A 79 16.12 -9.26 -5.43
N ILE A 80 16.94 -9.32 -6.47
CA ILE A 80 17.16 -10.55 -7.25
C ILE A 80 18.10 -11.49 -6.50
N THR A 81 19.02 -10.94 -5.73
CA THR A 81 19.91 -11.72 -4.87
C THR A 81 20.28 -10.97 -3.58
N PRO A 82 20.58 -11.66 -2.47
CA PRO A 82 21.01 -11.02 -1.21
C PRO A 82 22.32 -10.23 -1.31
N GLN A 83 23.03 -10.32 -2.42
CA GLN A 83 24.33 -9.68 -2.65
C GLN A 83 24.21 -8.38 -3.46
N ASP A 84 23.04 -8.10 -4.04
CA ASP A 84 22.84 -6.83 -4.72
C ASP A 84 22.68 -5.73 -3.66
N GLU A 85 23.69 -4.87 -3.54
CA GLU A 85 23.69 -3.67 -2.69
C GLU A 85 22.70 -2.61 -3.21
N THR A 86 21.52 -3.03 -3.59
CA THR A 86 20.50 -2.12 -4.12
C THR A 86 19.84 -1.37 -2.97
N MET A 87 19.83 -0.05 -3.07
CA MET A 87 19.16 0.84 -2.13
C MET A 87 17.65 0.67 -2.22
N ALA A 88 17.08 -0.26 -1.46
CA ALA A 88 15.64 -0.38 -1.27
C ALA A 88 15.24 0.29 0.05
N PHE A 89 14.08 0.97 0.08
CA PHE A 89 13.53 1.53 1.32
C PHE A 89 13.21 0.42 2.32
N GLY A 90 12.57 -0.66 1.87
CA GLY A 90 12.18 -1.76 2.72
C GLY A 90 11.86 -3.02 1.94
N ILE A 91 11.76 -4.11 2.66
CA ILE A 91 11.36 -5.41 2.15
C ILE A 91 10.31 -6.04 3.05
N SER A 92 9.43 -6.84 2.45
CA SER A 92 8.57 -7.76 3.20
C SER A 92 9.23 -9.15 3.19
N ALA A 93 9.70 -9.58 4.35
CA ALA A 93 10.28 -10.89 4.52
C ALA A 93 9.20 -11.91 4.91
N TYR A 94 9.09 -12.99 4.17
CA TYR A 94 8.14 -14.07 4.42
C TYR A 94 8.85 -15.27 5.05
N ASN A 95 8.44 -15.67 6.24
CA ASN A 95 8.92 -16.91 6.85
C ASN A 95 8.16 -18.10 6.30
N ARG A 96 6.84 -17.97 6.24
CA ARG A 96 5.96 -18.96 5.62
C ARG A 96 4.95 -18.23 4.74
N GLY A 97 4.76 -18.73 3.54
CA GLY A 97 3.72 -18.24 2.64
C GLY A 97 2.32 -18.43 3.22
N PHE A 98 1.34 -17.95 2.50
CA PHE A 98 -0.07 -18.12 2.85
C PHE A 98 -0.40 -19.59 3.08
N GLN A 99 -0.91 -19.94 4.27
CA GLN A 99 -1.32 -21.28 4.64
C GLN A 99 -2.79 -21.28 5.06
N GLN A 100 -3.53 -22.22 4.51
CA GLN A 100 -4.93 -22.43 4.83
C GLN A 100 -5.10 -23.84 5.38
N TYR A 101 -5.70 -23.95 6.55
CA TYR A 101 -6.03 -25.20 7.19
C TYR A 101 -7.54 -25.27 7.34
N THR A 102 -8.12 -26.40 6.97
CA THR A 102 -9.54 -26.66 7.13
C THR A 102 -9.72 -28.00 7.84
N TRP A 103 -10.50 -28.02 8.92
CA TRP A 103 -10.80 -29.25 9.64
C TRP A 103 -12.24 -29.22 10.15
N LEU A 104 -12.79 -30.41 10.36
CA LEU A 104 -14.09 -30.60 10.97
C LEU A 104 -13.88 -30.78 12.47
N GLU A 105 -14.49 -29.93 13.28
CA GLU A 105 -14.53 -30.11 14.73
C GLU A 105 -15.75 -30.93 15.10
N GLU A 106 -15.54 -32.21 15.44
CA GLU A 106 -16.61 -33.08 15.90
C GLU A 106 -16.95 -32.74 17.35
N LYS A 107 -18.11 -32.13 17.59
CA LYS A 107 -18.67 -32.05 18.95
C LYS A 107 -19.32 -33.37 19.32
N LYS A 108 -18.98 -33.87 20.50
CA LYS A 108 -19.71 -35.03 21.10
C LYS A 108 -21.13 -34.58 21.44
N GLY A 109 -22.13 -34.99 20.62
CA GLY A 109 -23.52 -34.71 20.83
C GLY A 109 -24.35 -34.69 19.51
N PRO A 110 -25.69 -34.54 19.58
CA PRO A 110 -26.56 -34.56 18.41
C PRO A 110 -26.44 -33.32 17.50
N GLN A 111 -25.57 -32.37 17.85
CA GLN A 111 -25.32 -31.22 17.01
C GLN A 111 -24.19 -31.50 15.99
N GLN A 112 -24.44 -31.17 14.74
CA GLN A 112 -23.46 -31.33 13.67
C GLN A 112 -22.18 -30.56 14.02
N GLY A 113 -21.03 -31.17 13.76
CA GLY A 113 -19.73 -30.53 13.94
C GLY A 113 -19.57 -29.24 13.11
N ALA A 114 -18.75 -28.34 13.59
CA ALA A 114 -18.46 -27.10 12.88
C ALA A 114 -17.26 -27.29 11.95
N LEU A 115 -17.39 -26.80 10.72
CA LEU A 115 -16.24 -26.68 9.83
C LEU A 115 -15.39 -25.47 10.27
N MET A 116 -14.18 -25.77 10.72
CA MET A 116 -13.23 -24.75 11.15
C MET A 116 -12.22 -24.46 10.04
N GLN A 117 -11.93 -23.20 9.86
CA GLN A 117 -10.93 -22.74 8.90
C GLN A 117 -9.95 -21.80 9.57
N LYS A 118 -8.66 -22.09 9.44
CA LYS A 118 -7.58 -21.22 9.89
C LYS A 118 -6.80 -20.75 8.69
N ILE A 119 -6.63 -19.45 8.58
CA ILE A 119 -5.77 -18.80 7.60
C ILE A 119 -4.60 -18.19 8.37
N SER A 120 -3.37 -18.49 7.96
CA SER A 120 -2.17 -17.89 8.54
C SER A 120 -1.24 -17.40 7.46
N HIS A 121 -0.64 -16.26 7.72
CA HIS A 121 0.39 -15.65 6.88
C HIS A 121 1.45 -15.09 7.84
N ASP A 122 2.68 -15.55 7.70
CA ASP A 122 3.78 -15.16 8.58
C ASP A 122 4.78 -14.33 7.77
N TYR A 123 4.74 -13.02 8.01
CA TYR A 123 5.60 -12.06 7.33
C TYR A 123 6.07 -10.98 8.28
N THR A 124 7.17 -10.34 7.93
CA THR A 124 7.72 -9.19 8.66
C THR A 124 8.14 -8.13 7.65
N GLU A 125 7.78 -6.90 7.92
CA GLU A 125 8.21 -5.75 7.15
C GLU A 125 9.47 -5.16 7.79
N ILE A 126 10.51 -4.96 6.99
CA ILE A 126 11.81 -4.48 7.44
C ILE A 126 12.17 -3.24 6.64
N VAL A 127 12.45 -2.14 7.34
CA VAL A 127 13.02 -0.94 6.72
C VAL A 127 14.52 -1.13 6.60
N LEU A 128 15.03 -1.19 5.36
CA LEU A 128 16.45 -1.39 5.08
C LEU A 128 17.22 -0.07 5.12
N SER A 129 16.70 0.97 4.51
CA SER A 129 17.36 2.27 4.46
C SER A 129 16.34 3.41 4.42
N TYR A 130 16.34 4.22 5.49
CA TYR A 130 15.52 5.44 5.52
C TYR A 130 16.01 6.52 4.52
N LYS A 131 17.28 6.43 4.07
CA LYS A 131 17.84 7.34 3.06
C LYS A 131 17.29 7.08 1.64
N ALA A 132 16.69 5.92 1.43
CA ALA A 132 16.06 5.57 0.16
C ALA A 132 14.60 6.07 0.05
N ALA A 133 14.14 6.88 1.00
CA ALA A 133 12.81 7.46 0.97
C ALA A 133 12.81 8.91 1.41
N THR A 134 11.90 9.71 0.85
CA THR A 134 11.66 11.11 1.23
C THR A 134 10.18 11.28 1.51
N LEU A 135 9.85 11.69 2.73
CA LEU A 135 8.49 12.02 3.14
C LEU A 135 8.29 13.53 3.02
N VAL A 136 7.28 13.93 2.28
CA VAL A 136 6.88 15.33 2.12
C VAL A 136 5.49 15.51 2.68
N THR A 137 5.34 16.39 3.66
CA THR A 137 4.03 16.77 4.21
C THR A 137 3.71 18.20 3.77
N LEU A 138 2.57 18.38 3.14
CA LEU A 138 2.10 19.69 2.73
C LEU A 138 1.30 20.31 3.87
N THR A 139 1.76 21.45 4.36
CA THR A 139 1.00 22.28 5.30
C THR A 139 0.07 23.18 4.49
N THR A 140 -1.23 23.04 4.72
CA THR A 140 -2.26 23.95 4.19
C THR A 140 -2.31 25.23 4.99
#